data_b950b2885ad0cd16f2244df3833f7cca
#
_entry.id   b950b2885ad0cd16f2244df3833f7cca
#
_cell.length_a   1.000
_cell.length_b   1.000
_cell.length_c   1.000
_cell.angle_alpha   90.00
_cell.angle_beta   90.00
_cell.angle_gamma   90.00
#
_symmetry.space_group_name_H-M   'P 1'
#
loop_
_entity.id
_entity.type
_entity.pdbx_description
1 polymer ?
#
loop_
_entity_poly.entity_id
_entity_poly.type
_entity_poly.pdbx_seq_one_letter_code
_entity_poly.pdbx_strand_id
1 'polypeptide(L)'
;MYKRQVKDGDAVDGIAYVIESYGLIVNKTLLEKAGYTVDDIKSFDDLKKVADDIQARKDELGVKGAFTSAGMDGSSDWRFKTHLANLPIYYEYKEDGITSTDAIKGTYLDNFKNLFDLYITDSTCEPSLLSSKTIDDANAEFGLGEAVFYQNGTWAYDNIKDNEVADEDMGMLPIYIGVDGEEDQGLCTGRENYLSLIHI
;
A
#
# COMPACT_ATOMS: atom_id res chain seq x y z
N MET A 1 -22.98 9.87 15.31
CA MET A 1 -23.76 8.69 14.87
C MET A 1 -22.77 7.62 14.47
N TYR A 2 -22.73 6.52 15.18
CA TYR A 2 -21.77 5.43 14.97
C TYR A 2 -22.13 4.65 13.70
N LYS A 3 -21.43 4.90 12.59
CA LYS A 3 -21.71 4.25 11.32
C LYS A 3 -21.04 2.88 11.16
N ARG A 4 -20.09 2.55 12.05
CA ARG A 4 -19.31 1.31 11.99
C ARG A 4 -19.46 0.52 13.27
N GLN A 5 -20.35 -0.46 13.21
CA GLN A 5 -20.69 -1.36 14.31
C GLN A 5 -20.62 -2.78 13.80
N VAL A 6 -20.04 -3.67 14.60
CA VAL A 6 -20.22 -5.11 14.42
C VAL A 6 -21.59 -5.46 14.97
N LYS A 7 -22.39 -6.13 14.17
CA LYS A 7 -23.78 -6.51 14.52
C LYS A 7 -24.02 -7.99 14.27
N ASP A 8 -24.80 -8.59 15.17
CA ASP A 8 -25.48 -9.85 14.95
C ASP A 8 -26.99 -9.58 14.96
N GLY A 9 -27.62 -9.61 13.78
CA GLY A 9 -28.98 -9.13 13.61
C GLY A 9 -29.12 -7.65 14.01
N ASP A 10 -29.98 -7.39 15.01
CA ASP A 10 -30.21 -6.04 15.58
C ASP A 10 -29.30 -5.71 16.76
N ALA A 11 -28.58 -6.71 17.30
CA ALA A 11 -27.65 -6.52 18.40
C ALA A 11 -26.37 -5.84 17.92
N VAL A 12 -25.81 -4.95 18.74
CA VAL A 12 -24.51 -4.31 18.52
C VAL A 12 -23.47 -4.99 19.42
N ASP A 13 -22.57 -5.77 18.82
CA ASP A 13 -21.56 -6.54 19.54
C ASP A 13 -20.21 -5.82 19.66
N GLY A 14 -20.02 -4.79 18.84
CA GLY A 14 -18.80 -3.99 18.89
C GLY A 14 -18.94 -2.62 18.24
N ILE A 15 -18.14 -1.69 18.70
CA ILE A 15 -18.02 -0.32 18.16
C ILE A 15 -16.59 -0.09 17.72
N ALA A 16 -16.41 0.35 16.47
CA ALA A 16 -15.12 0.78 15.97
C ALA A 16 -14.67 2.06 16.69
N TYR A 17 -13.46 2.07 17.23
CA TYR A 17 -12.85 3.25 17.86
C TYR A 17 -11.65 3.78 17.10
N VAL A 18 -11.06 2.96 16.22
CA VAL A 18 -9.94 3.33 15.36
C VAL A 18 -10.14 2.70 13.98
N ILE A 19 -9.72 3.41 12.95
CA ILE A 19 -9.70 2.92 11.57
C ILE A 19 -8.26 3.00 11.10
N GLU A 20 -7.73 1.88 10.64
CA GLU A 20 -6.45 1.80 9.96
C GLU A 20 -6.69 1.71 8.45
N SER A 21 -5.84 2.40 7.69
CA SER A 21 -5.89 2.39 6.23
C SER A 21 -4.53 2.03 5.67
N TYR A 22 -4.49 1.50 4.45
CA TYR A 22 -3.26 1.19 3.75
C TYR A 22 -3.28 1.69 2.31
N GLY A 23 -2.08 1.87 1.80
CA GLY A 23 -1.83 2.40 0.48
C GLY A 23 -0.33 2.41 0.20
N LEU A 24 0.14 3.48 -0.43
CA LEU A 24 1.55 3.80 -0.58
C LEU A 24 1.89 4.97 0.32
N ILE A 25 2.76 4.78 1.28
CA ILE A 25 3.40 5.89 2.00
C ILE A 25 4.41 6.50 1.04
N VAL A 26 4.42 7.83 0.93
CA VAL A 26 5.28 8.55 -0.02
C VAL A 26 6.14 9.59 0.69
N ASN A 27 7.42 9.65 0.31
CA ASN A 27 8.32 10.75 0.66
C ASN A 27 8.15 11.86 -0.38
N LYS A 28 7.39 12.90 -0.02
CA LYS A 28 7.06 14.01 -0.92
C LYS A 28 8.29 14.80 -1.36
N THR A 29 9.25 14.99 -0.48
CA THR A 29 10.50 15.71 -0.80
C THR A 29 11.30 14.98 -1.88
N LEU A 30 11.43 13.65 -1.79
CA LEU A 30 12.11 12.87 -2.83
C LEU A 30 11.30 12.81 -4.13
N LEU A 31 9.96 12.74 -4.03
CA LEU A 31 9.08 12.79 -5.20
C LEU A 31 9.21 14.13 -5.93
N GLU A 32 9.22 15.26 -5.21
CA GLU A 32 9.41 16.60 -5.76
C GLU A 32 10.82 16.76 -6.36
N LYS A 33 11.85 16.20 -5.72
CA LYS A 33 13.22 16.16 -6.26
C LYS A 33 13.28 15.43 -7.60
N ALA A 34 12.46 14.39 -7.77
CA ALA A 34 12.32 13.69 -9.06
C ALA A 34 11.51 14.49 -10.10
N GLY A 35 10.85 15.57 -9.72
CA GLY A 35 10.06 16.44 -10.58
C GLY A 35 8.58 16.12 -10.62
N TYR A 36 8.06 15.39 -9.64
CA TYR A 36 6.68 14.97 -9.53
C TYR A 36 6.06 15.40 -8.20
N THR A 37 4.73 15.40 -8.16
CA THR A 37 3.94 15.61 -6.94
C THR A 37 2.95 14.44 -6.77
N VAL A 38 2.33 14.34 -5.60
CA VAL A 38 1.27 13.35 -5.37
C VAL A 38 0.07 13.52 -6.31
N ASP A 39 -0.17 14.74 -6.78
CA ASP A 39 -1.26 15.04 -7.71
C ASP A 39 -1.03 14.53 -9.14
N ASP A 40 0.20 14.20 -9.48
CA ASP A 40 0.59 13.63 -10.78
C ASP A 40 0.33 12.11 -10.85
N ILE A 41 -0.06 11.47 -9.74
CA ILE A 41 -0.25 10.03 -9.64
C ILE A 41 -1.71 9.74 -9.30
N LYS A 42 -2.51 9.40 -10.32
CA LYS A 42 -3.95 9.12 -10.19
C LYS A 42 -4.38 7.79 -10.81
N SER A 43 -3.42 7.06 -11.36
CA SER A 43 -3.64 5.77 -12.00
C SER A 43 -2.42 4.87 -11.83
N PHE A 44 -2.58 3.58 -12.15
CA PHE A 44 -1.46 2.65 -12.22
C PHE A 44 -0.41 3.07 -13.26
N ASP A 45 -0.86 3.57 -14.41
CA ASP A 45 0.05 4.02 -15.48
C ASP A 45 0.86 5.24 -15.04
N ASP A 46 0.27 6.18 -14.30
CA ASP A 46 1.00 7.31 -13.72
C ASP A 46 2.01 6.83 -12.70
N LEU A 47 1.58 5.95 -11.77
CA LEU A 47 2.47 5.39 -10.75
C LEU A 47 3.66 4.66 -11.40
N LYS A 48 3.36 3.81 -12.41
CA LYS A 48 4.40 3.08 -13.13
C LYS A 48 5.38 4.01 -13.82
N LYS A 49 4.89 5.01 -14.54
CA LYS A 49 5.73 6.03 -15.21
C LYS A 49 6.66 6.74 -14.23
N VAL A 50 6.13 7.16 -13.08
CA VAL A 50 6.90 7.86 -12.04
C VAL A 50 7.92 6.92 -11.40
N ALA A 51 7.53 5.70 -11.08
CA ALA A 51 8.42 4.71 -10.45
C ALA A 51 9.56 4.30 -11.40
N ASP A 52 9.24 3.97 -12.67
CA ASP A 52 10.24 3.64 -13.69
C ASP A 52 11.27 4.79 -13.87
N ASP A 53 10.82 6.05 -13.90
CA ASP A 53 11.69 7.22 -14.02
C ASP A 53 12.59 7.39 -12.79
N ILE A 54 12.05 7.26 -11.58
CA ILE A 54 12.82 7.31 -10.34
C ILE A 54 13.85 6.18 -10.31
N GLN A 55 13.45 4.96 -10.66
CA GLN A 55 14.35 3.81 -10.69
C GLN A 55 15.49 3.99 -11.68
N ALA A 56 15.20 4.54 -12.86
CA ALA A 56 16.21 4.83 -13.87
C ALA A 56 17.23 5.91 -13.43
N ARG A 57 16.80 6.87 -12.62
CA ARG A 57 17.61 8.00 -12.12
C ARG A 57 18.00 7.87 -10.65
N LYS A 58 17.89 6.69 -10.04
CA LYS A 58 18.10 6.49 -8.60
C LYS A 58 19.43 7.03 -8.08
N ASP A 59 20.52 6.86 -8.85
CA ASP A 59 21.86 7.35 -8.48
C ASP A 59 21.91 8.90 -8.48
N GLU A 60 21.29 9.56 -9.47
CA GLU A 60 21.15 11.01 -9.54
C GLU A 60 20.32 11.55 -8.37
N LEU A 61 19.21 10.85 -8.04
CA LEU A 61 18.30 11.21 -6.98
C LEU A 61 18.84 10.86 -5.58
N GLY A 62 19.89 10.03 -5.50
CA GLY A 62 20.46 9.58 -4.24
C GLY A 62 19.58 8.60 -3.48
N VAL A 63 18.75 7.84 -4.19
CA VAL A 63 17.92 6.77 -3.63
C VAL A 63 18.44 5.40 -4.08
N LYS A 64 18.02 4.33 -3.41
CA LYS A 64 18.34 2.95 -3.78
C LYS A 64 17.31 2.34 -4.75
N GLY A 65 16.07 2.84 -4.70
CA GLY A 65 14.98 2.39 -5.55
C GLY A 65 13.76 3.28 -5.43
N ALA A 66 12.79 3.10 -6.33
CA ALA A 66 11.51 3.80 -6.23
C ALA A 66 10.70 3.29 -5.03
N PHE A 67 10.63 1.97 -4.85
CA PHE A 67 9.96 1.32 -3.72
C PHE A 67 10.95 0.78 -2.70
N THR A 68 10.55 0.75 -1.43
CA THR A 68 11.26 -0.04 -0.42
C THR A 68 11.30 -1.51 -0.83
N SER A 69 12.25 -2.26 -0.29
CA SER A 69 12.25 -3.71 -0.42
C SER A 69 10.94 -4.24 0.17
N ALA A 70 10.22 -4.93 -0.64
CA ALA A 70 8.90 -5.42 -0.22
C ALA A 70 8.99 -6.78 0.42
N GLY A 71 9.98 -7.09 1.18
CA GLY A 71 10.23 -8.33 1.90
C GLY A 71 9.34 -9.52 1.54
N MET A 72 9.94 -10.57 1.04
CA MET A 72 9.24 -11.85 0.79
C MET A 72 9.47 -12.85 1.91
N ASP A 73 10.04 -12.41 3.01
CA ASP A 73 10.16 -13.21 4.22
C ASP A 73 8.80 -13.30 4.97
N GLY A 74 8.72 -14.20 5.94
CA GLY A 74 7.48 -14.44 6.69
C GLY A 74 6.99 -13.25 7.53
N SER A 75 7.81 -12.21 7.73
CA SER A 75 7.41 -11.02 8.50
C SER A 75 6.70 -9.96 7.65
N SER A 76 6.87 -9.97 6.34
CA SER A 76 6.41 -8.89 5.47
C SER A 76 5.70 -9.32 4.18
N ASP A 77 5.71 -10.60 3.82
CA ASP A 77 5.08 -11.12 2.60
C ASP A 77 3.56 -10.96 2.56
N TRP A 78 2.91 -10.76 3.70
CA TRP A 78 1.48 -10.48 3.81
C TRP A 78 1.05 -9.23 3.03
N ARG A 79 1.94 -8.27 2.82
CA ARG A 79 1.67 -7.08 2.00
C ARG A 79 1.32 -7.46 0.56
N PHE A 80 2.02 -8.41 -0.03
CA PHE A 80 1.73 -8.93 -1.37
C PHE A 80 0.53 -9.87 -1.38
N LYS A 81 0.45 -10.76 -0.40
CA LYS A 81 -0.60 -11.80 -0.34
C LYS A 81 -1.98 -11.22 -0.04
N THR A 82 -2.06 -10.12 0.70
CA THR A 82 -3.33 -9.54 1.13
C THR A 82 -3.54 -8.13 0.60
N HIS A 83 -2.72 -7.16 0.92
CA HIS A 83 -2.97 -5.77 0.54
C HIS A 83 -3.06 -5.61 -0.97
N LEU A 84 -2.10 -6.12 -1.72
CA LEU A 84 -2.10 -6.00 -3.17
C LEU A 84 -3.12 -6.92 -3.84
N ALA A 85 -3.42 -8.09 -3.26
CA ALA A 85 -4.41 -9.01 -3.80
C ALA A 85 -5.86 -8.61 -3.50
N ASN A 86 -6.10 -7.83 -2.46
CA ASN A 86 -7.46 -7.43 -2.08
C ASN A 86 -8.16 -6.59 -3.15
N LEU A 87 -7.45 -5.66 -3.80
CA LEU A 87 -8.06 -4.79 -4.82
C LEU A 87 -8.53 -5.55 -6.07
N PRO A 88 -7.71 -6.41 -6.71
CA PRO A 88 -8.19 -7.27 -7.80
C PRO A 88 -9.43 -8.07 -7.43
N ILE A 89 -9.47 -8.64 -6.22
CA ILE A 89 -10.64 -9.40 -5.74
C ILE A 89 -11.83 -8.47 -5.51
N TYR A 90 -11.61 -7.29 -4.94
CA TYR A 90 -12.67 -6.29 -4.73
C TYR A 90 -13.31 -5.86 -6.05
N TYR A 91 -12.51 -5.57 -7.08
CA TYR A 91 -13.03 -5.17 -8.38
C TYR A 91 -13.77 -6.30 -9.08
N GLU A 92 -13.31 -7.55 -8.97
CA GLU A 92 -14.03 -8.73 -9.47
C GLU A 92 -15.39 -8.85 -8.77
N TYR A 93 -15.45 -8.72 -7.46
CA TYR A 93 -16.70 -8.77 -6.69
C TYR A 93 -17.66 -7.64 -7.07
N LYS A 94 -17.13 -6.43 -7.26
CA LYS A 94 -17.91 -5.26 -7.66
C LYS A 94 -18.51 -5.44 -9.05
N GLU A 95 -17.75 -5.96 -10.01
CA GLU A 95 -18.21 -6.25 -11.37
C GLU A 95 -19.29 -7.34 -11.37
N ASP A 96 -19.08 -8.41 -10.62
CA ASP A 96 -20.02 -9.52 -10.51
C ASP A 96 -21.25 -9.21 -9.63
N GLY A 97 -21.25 -8.11 -8.88
CA GLY A 97 -22.33 -7.76 -7.96
C GLY A 97 -22.48 -8.74 -6.79
N ILE A 98 -21.39 -9.35 -6.32
CA ILE A 98 -21.36 -10.34 -5.25
C ILE A 98 -20.58 -9.83 -4.03
N THR A 99 -20.77 -10.47 -2.88
CA THR A 99 -20.07 -10.18 -1.63
C THR A 99 -19.26 -11.35 -1.10
N SER A 100 -19.43 -12.53 -1.69
CA SER A 100 -18.70 -13.76 -1.36
C SER A 100 -18.73 -14.73 -2.52
N THR A 101 -17.75 -15.62 -2.60
CA THR A 101 -17.68 -16.73 -3.56
C THR A 101 -16.85 -17.87 -2.98
N ASP A 102 -17.10 -19.09 -3.43
CA ASP A 102 -16.28 -20.26 -3.09
C ASP A 102 -14.93 -20.24 -3.82
N ALA A 103 -14.83 -19.54 -4.96
CA ALA A 103 -13.61 -19.38 -5.73
C ALA A 103 -13.65 -18.10 -6.57
N ILE A 104 -12.55 -17.36 -6.57
CA ILE A 104 -12.36 -16.19 -7.45
C ILE A 104 -12.16 -16.65 -8.89
N LYS A 105 -12.59 -15.85 -9.86
CA LYS A 105 -12.41 -16.10 -11.30
C LYS A 105 -11.02 -15.74 -11.79
N GLY A 106 -10.39 -14.75 -11.14
CA GLY A 106 -9.12 -14.17 -11.56
C GLY A 106 -9.27 -13.14 -12.69
N THR A 107 -10.40 -12.45 -12.77
CA THR A 107 -10.68 -11.43 -13.80
C THR A 107 -9.56 -10.38 -13.87
N TYR A 108 -9.02 -9.97 -12.72
CA TYR A 108 -7.97 -8.96 -12.59
C TYR A 108 -6.58 -9.55 -12.28
N LEU A 109 -6.30 -10.78 -12.70
CA LEU A 109 -5.02 -11.44 -12.44
C LEU A 109 -3.85 -10.72 -13.12
N ASP A 110 -4.04 -10.22 -14.34
CA ASP A 110 -3.02 -9.48 -15.07
C ASP A 110 -2.72 -8.13 -14.39
N ASN A 111 -3.74 -7.46 -13.86
CA ASN A 111 -3.57 -6.23 -13.06
C ASN A 111 -2.75 -6.51 -11.79
N PHE A 112 -3.07 -7.59 -11.08
CA PHE A 112 -2.29 -8.01 -9.91
C PHE A 112 -0.84 -8.34 -10.29
N LYS A 113 -0.63 -9.04 -11.40
CA LYS A 113 0.71 -9.35 -11.90
C LYS A 113 1.51 -8.09 -12.22
N ASN A 114 0.92 -7.13 -12.92
CA ASN A 114 1.57 -5.88 -13.27
C ASN A 114 1.98 -5.08 -12.04
N LEU A 115 1.10 -5.01 -11.03
CA LEU A 115 1.38 -4.36 -9.76
C LEU A 115 2.51 -5.08 -9.01
N PHE A 116 2.44 -6.41 -8.91
CA PHE A 116 3.45 -7.23 -8.28
C PHE A 116 4.82 -7.06 -8.95
N ASP A 117 4.86 -7.12 -10.28
CA ASP A 117 6.09 -6.94 -11.06
C ASP A 117 6.71 -5.56 -10.81
N LEU A 118 5.91 -4.48 -10.85
CA LEU A 118 6.37 -3.11 -10.61
C LEU A 118 7.08 -2.96 -9.26
N TYR A 119 6.45 -3.44 -8.17
CA TYR A 119 7.04 -3.33 -6.83
C TYR A 119 8.30 -4.18 -6.65
N ILE A 120 8.46 -5.24 -7.43
CA ILE A 120 9.66 -6.09 -7.39
C ILE A 120 10.79 -5.49 -8.20
N THR A 121 10.50 -5.00 -9.42
CA THR A 121 11.54 -4.49 -10.34
C THR A 121 12.11 -3.17 -9.88
N ASP A 122 11.27 -2.30 -9.31
CA ASP A 122 11.64 -0.94 -8.92
C ASP A 122 11.94 -0.80 -7.42
N SER A 123 12.30 -1.93 -6.81
CA SER A 123 12.68 -2.02 -5.41
C SER A 123 14.11 -1.52 -5.15
N THR A 124 14.39 -1.23 -3.88
CA THR A 124 15.73 -0.87 -3.37
C THR A 124 16.76 -1.99 -3.51
N CYS A 125 16.32 -3.23 -3.72
CA CYS A 125 17.23 -4.38 -3.87
C CYS A 125 16.84 -5.27 -5.06
N GLU A 126 17.81 -6.06 -5.51
CA GLU A 126 17.60 -7.06 -6.56
C GLU A 126 16.49 -8.05 -6.18
N PRO A 127 15.63 -8.46 -7.13
CA PRO A 127 14.53 -9.39 -6.87
C PRO A 127 14.93 -10.68 -6.15
N SER A 128 16.12 -11.20 -6.43
CA SER A 128 16.67 -12.41 -5.82
C SER A 128 16.95 -12.28 -4.31
N LEU A 129 17.03 -11.06 -3.80
CA LEU A 129 17.31 -10.76 -2.40
C LEU A 129 16.06 -10.51 -1.57
N LEU A 130 14.88 -10.35 -2.21
CA LEU A 130 13.63 -10.00 -1.53
C LEU A 130 13.22 -11.02 -0.46
N SER A 131 13.56 -12.30 -0.63
CA SER A 131 13.27 -13.35 0.36
C SER A 131 14.06 -13.20 1.66
N SER A 132 15.13 -12.43 1.67
CA SER A 132 15.93 -12.13 2.87
C SER A 132 15.61 -10.77 3.48
N LYS A 133 14.75 -9.99 2.84
CA LYS A 133 14.35 -8.66 3.30
C LYS A 133 13.16 -8.72 4.24
N THR A 134 13.30 -8.10 5.39
CA THR A 134 12.32 -8.06 6.47
C THR A 134 11.48 -6.78 6.44
N ILE A 135 10.46 -6.70 7.28
CA ILE A 135 9.69 -5.47 7.49
C ILE A 135 10.58 -4.35 8.07
N ASP A 136 11.55 -4.70 8.91
CA ASP A 136 12.47 -3.73 9.52
C ASP A 136 13.42 -3.14 8.48
N ASP A 137 13.86 -3.94 7.49
CA ASP A 137 14.63 -3.43 6.35
C ASP A 137 13.82 -2.36 5.60
N ALA A 138 12.55 -2.65 5.26
CA ALA A 138 11.68 -1.72 4.54
C ALA A 138 11.38 -0.44 5.35
N ASN A 139 11.16 -0.57 6.67
CA ASN A 139 11.01 0.59 7.56
C ASN A 139 12.26 1.48 7.55
N ALA A 140 13.44 0.87 7.67
CA ALA A 140 14.72 1.58 7.65
C ALA A 140 14.98 2.25 6.30
N GLU A 141 14.75 1.56 5.20
CA GLU A 141 14.94 2.10 3.84
C GLU A 141 14.07 3.35 3.61
N PHE A 142 12.80 3.33 4.04
CA PHE A 142 11.93 4.50 3.95
C PHE A 142 12.37 5.60 4.92
N GLY A 143 12.57 5.28 6.19
CA GLY A 143 12.94 6.25 7.23
C GLY A 143 14.26 6.98 6.95
N LEU A 144 15.22 6.32 6.28
CA LEU A 144 16.50 6.89 5.85
C LEU A 144 16.42 7.62 4.49
N GLY A 145 15.25 7.71 3.87
CA GLY A 145 15.11 8.35 2.56
C GLY A 145 15.77 7.58 1.41
N GLU A 146 15.91 6.27 1.52
CA GLU A 146 16.50 5.40 0.50
C GLU A 146 15.51 4.98 -0.59
N ALA A 147 14.20 5.20 -0.36
CA ALA A 147 13.12 4.94 -1.30
C ALA A 147 12.07 6.04 -1.25
N VAL A 148 11.36 6.23 -2.36
CA VAL A 148 10.28 7.23 -2.48
C VAL A 148 8.95 6.69 -1.98
N PHE A 149 8.66 5.41 -2.26
CA PHE A 149 7.39 4.76 -1.97
C PHE A 149 7.57 3.58 -1.02
N TYR A 150 6.64 3.45 -0.07
CA TYR A 150 6.56 2.33 0.87
C TYR A 150 5.13 1.80 0.93
N GLN A 151 4.87 0.62 0.37
CA GLN A 151 3.57 -0.02 0.48
C GLN A 151 3.37 -0.55 1.90
N ASN A 152 2.56 0.17 2.67
CA ASN A 152 2.19 -0.21 4.03
C ASN A 152 0.92 0.55 4.45
N GLY A 153 0.56 0.49 5.72
CA GLY A 153 -0.58 1.18 6.29
C GLY A 153 -0.21 2.23 7.33
N THR A 154 -1.22 2.92 7.83
CA THR A 154 -1.07 3.98 8.83
C THR A 154 -0.41 3.50 10.12
N TRP A 155 -0.46 2.21 10.42
CA TRP A 155 0.24 1.59 11.55
C TRP A 155 1.76 1.59 11.42
N ALA A 156 2.31 1.76 10.21
CA ALA A 156 3.76 1.83 10.01
C ALA A 156 4.38 3.14 10.51
N TYR A 157 3.56 4.19 10.72
CA TYR A 157 4.02 5.51 11.11
C TYR A 157 4.95 5.48 12.34
N ASP A 158 4.59 4.72 13.39
CA ASP A 158 5.40 4.63 14.60
C ASP A 158 6.79 4.00 14.36
N ASN A 159 6.98 3.25 13.28
CA ASN A 159 8.26 2.62 12.94
C ASN A 159 9.12 3.48 11.99
N ILE A 160 8.52 4.48 11.32
CA ILE A 160 9.22 5.30 10.32
C ILE A 160 9.37 6.76 10.73
N LYS A 161 8.62 7.24 11.73
CA LYS A 161 8.74 8.60 12.28
C LYS A 161 10.07 8.81 12.99
N ASP A 162 10.41 10.06 13.26
CA ASP A 162 11.62 10.46 14.00
C ASP A 162 12.94 9.99 13.33
N ASN A 163 12.94 9.83 12.00
CA ASN A 163 14.08 9.48 11.16
C ASN A 163 14.47 10.66 10.25
N GLU A 164 15.16 10.38 9.12
CA GLU A 164 15.59 11.40 8.15
C GLU A 164 14.42 12.03 7.38
N VAL A 165 13.28 11.31 7.24
CA VAL A 165 12.08 11.81 6.59
C VAL A 165 11.20 12.51 7.63
N ALA A 166 11.01 13.81 7.48
CA ALA A 166 10.17 14.58 8.39
C ALA A 166 8.68 14.24 8.23
N ASP A 167 7.90 14.40 9.28
CA ASP A 167 6.46 14.08 9.26
C ASP A 167 5.68 14.85 8.19
N GLU A 168 6.00 16.15 8.02
CA GLU A 168 5.40 17.00 6.99
C GLU A 168 5.71 16.57 5.56
N ASP A 169 6.78 15.80 5.38
CA ASP A 169 7.20 15.26 4.07
C ASP A 169 6.55 13.90 3.76
N MET A 170 5.91 13.29 4.74
CA MET A 170 5.18 12.04 4.52
C MET A 170 3.79 12.32 3.94
N GLY A 171 3.36 11.46 3.03
CA GLY A 171 2.02 11.43 2.47
C GLY A 171 1.56 10.02 2.22
N MET A 172 0.33 9.85 1.75
CA MET A 172 -0.18 8.54 1.34
C MET A 172 -0.95 8.64 0.02
N LEU A 173 -0.75 7.68 -0.83
CA LEU A 173 -1.46 7.46 -2.09
C LEU A 173 -2.28 6.17 -2.02
N PRO A 174 -3.40 6.09 -2.75
CA PRO A 174 -4.08 4.82 -2.99
C PRO A 174 -3.18 3.81 -3.70
N ILE A 175 -3.57 2.53 -3.63
CA ILE A 175 -2.99 1.50 -4.49
C ILE A 175 -3.81 1.48 -5.78
N TYR A 176 -3.19 1.82 -6.88
CA TYR A 176 -3.78 1.77 -8.22
C TYR A 176 -3.45 0.43 -8.89
N ILE A 177 -4.38 -0.13 -9.64
CA ILE A 177 -4.22 -1.45 -10.29
C ILE A 177 -4.50 -1.44 -11.80
N GLY A 178 -4.76 -0.28 -12.41
CA GLY A 178 -5.02 -0.14 -13.84
C GLY A 178 -6.46 -0.50 -14.21
N VAL A 179 -7.43 0.03 -13.49
CA VAL A 179 -8.86 -0.12 -13.77
C VAL A 179 -9.54 1.22 -13.95
N ASP A 180 -10.60 1.27 -14.74
CA ASP A 180 -11.36 2.49 -14.98
C ASP A 180 -11.96 3.04 -13.68
N GLY A 181 -11.82 4.35 -13.46
CA GLY A 181 -12.37 5.04 -12.29
C GLY A 181 -11.51 4.93 -11.04
N GLU A 182 -10.28 4.43 -11.14
CA GLU A 182 -9.36 4.35 -10.00
C GLU A 182 -8.82 5.71 -9.55
N GLU A 183 -8.92 6.74 -10.40
CA GLU A 183 -8.53 8.12 -10.08
C GLU A 183 -9.32 8.73 -8.92
N ASP A 184 -10.54 8.24 -8.69
CA ASP A 184 -11.43 8.69 -7.61
C ASP A 184 -11.35 7.82 -6.36
N GLN A 185 -10.52 6.77 -6.34
CA GLN A 185 -10.44 5.89 -5.17
C GLN A 185 -9.63 6.51 -4.02
N GLY A 186 -9.99 6.14 -2.80
CA GLY A 186 -9.24 6.48 -1.59
C GLY A 186 -8.33 5.35 -1.13
N LEU A 187 -7.73 5.55 0.05
CA LEU A 187 -6.96 4.51 0.72
C LEU A 187 -7.85 3.30 1.04
N CYS A 188 -7.27 2.11 0.97
CA CYS A 188 -7.97 0.90 1.41
C CYS A 188 -8.14 0.92 2.93
N THR A 189 -9.33 0.56 3.41
CA THR A 189 -9.54 0.32 4.85
C THR A 189 -8.92 -1.03 5.19
N GLY A 190 -7.86 -1.01 5.98
CA GLY A 190 -7.12 -2.22 6.29
C GLY A 190 -7.69 -2.95 7.49
N ARG A 191 -7.84 -2.23 8.59
CA ARG A 191 -8.24 -2.80 9.86
C ARG A 191 -9.10 -1.82 10.64
N GLU A 192 -10.17 -2.34 11.19
CA GLU A 192 -10.98 -1.62 12.17
C GLU A 192 -10.79 -2.29 13.53
N ASN A 193 -10.36 -1.53 14.52
CA ASN A 193 -10.28 -2.02 15.88
C ASN A 193 -11.60 -1.74 16.58
N TYR A 194 -12.21 -2.79 17.13
CA TYR A 194 -13.50 -2.73 17.79
C TYR A 194 -13.35 -2.93 19.30
N LEU A 195 -14.09 -2.13 20.04
CA LEU A 195 -14.36 -2.41 21.45
C LEU A 195 -15.51 -3.41 21.51
N SER A 196 -15.24 -4.62 21.98
CA SER A 196 -16.27 -5.65 22.18
C SER A 196 -17.23 -5.25 23.30
N LEU A 197 -18.52 -5.38 23.03
CA LEU A 197 -19.57 -5.12 24.02
C LEU A 197 -20.11 -6.40 24.68
N ILE A 198 -19.61 -7.57 24.30
CA ILE A 198 -20.10 -8.87 24.75
C ILE A 198 -19.96 -9.04 26.29
N HIS A 199 -19.00 -8.36 26.89
CA HIS A 199 -18.73 -8.47 28.33
C HIS A 199 -19.16 -7.22 29.14
N ILE A 200 -19.90 -6.32 28.54
CA ILE A 200 -20.46 -5.18 29.22
C ILE A 200 -21.89 -5.49 29.67
#